data_0979159c60e0ac46ba6690b0ae7d363a
#
_entry.id   0979159c60e0ac46ba6690b0ae7d363a
#
_cell.length_a   1.000
_cell.length_b   1.000
_cell.length_c   1.000
_cell.angle_alpha   90.00
_cell.angle_beta   90.00
_cell.angle_gamma   90.00
#
_symmetry.space_group_name_H-M   'P 1'
#
loop_
_entity.id
_entity.type
_entity.pdbx_description
1 polymer ?
#
loop_
_entity_poly.entity_id
_entity_poly.type
_entity_poly.pdbx_seq_one_letter_code
_entity_poly.pdbx_strand_id
1 'polypeptide(L)'
;SRSSRTSSKRTWYYWAEGKAGDRPPNNWAARFGGSAWTRDPHTGQYYLHSFLPEQPDLNWTNPAVRGALFDVVRFWLERGVDGFRLDAINWLGKDTTWRNNPHRLAWRSYYRQVHRYDRDQPQTHEALRALRAALKDRLDTVLVGEASSDTPGGPAAFYGTGSDELHEVFDFRLLRSPWRADVFCRLILESDRAVPRGGWPPIVFSNHDQSRHIDRYGKGGDPIRRARAAALLLFTLRGTPFLYYGEELGLRDGKLRRSDLCDPYTIRYWPWKKGRDPARTPMPWDNSPQAGFTTGKPWLPLSPDWLLTNVAREQRDPGSMLSLYKRLIQLKKGSRALTAGTYEPIEGGPSDCLLFHRLVQAEGHREAMLIAVNFSARAHIVTLPMTRPISGRIGTLILSTDPRRGEEGWSAERFQLGPDEGIVVKLK
;
A
#
# COMPACT_ATOMS: atom_id res chain seq x y z
N SER A 1 -2.61 -33.69 7.86
CA SER A 1 -1.72 -33.61 9.05
C SER A 1 -2.37 -32.91 10.24
N ARG A 2 -3.22 -31.91 10.03
CA ARG A 2 -3.91 -31.18 11.12
C ARG A 2 -5.00 -32.00 11.79
N SER A 3 -5.59 -32.95 11.11
CA SER A 3 -6.72 -33.75 11.61
C SER A 3 -6.29 -34.93 12.50
N SER A 4 -5.01 -35.27 12.55
CA SER A 4 -4.50 -36.38 13.37
C SER A 4 -3.76 -35.87 14.59
N ARG A 5 -4.10 -36.36 15.77
CA ARG A 5 -3.37 -36.06 17.03
C ARG A 5 -1.94 -36.60 17.03
N THR A 6 -1.67 -37.64 16.26
CA THR A 6 -0.37 -38.30 16.15
C THR A 6 0.50 -37.81 15.01
N SER A 7 0.01 -36.84 14.22
CA SER A 7 0.79 -36.29 13.10
C SER A 7 2.04 -35.57 13.62
N SER A 8 3.18 -35.83 13.01
CA SER A 8 4.46 -35.15 13.29
C SER A 8 4.38 -33.62 13.01
N LYS A 9 3.44 -33.20 12.17
CA LYS A 9 3.18 -31.78 11.85
C LYS A 9 2.01 -31.19 12.63
N ARG A 10 1.49 -31.88 13.65
CA ARG A 10 0.40 -31.36 14.48
C ARG A 10 0.77 -30.01 15.12
N THR A 11 1.94 -29.93 15.72
CA THR A 11 2.46 -28.75 16.41
C THR A 11 2.84 -27.58 15.48
N TRP A 12 2.72 -27.79 14.18
CA TRP A 12 2.92 -26.72 13.18
C TRP A 12 1.78 -25.70 13.17
N TYR A 13 0.64 -26.06 13.77
CA TYR A 13 -0.54 -25.24 13.88
C TYR A 13 -0.92 -25.04 15.35
N TYR A 14 -1.73 -24.03 15.63
CA TYR A 14 -2.24 -23.79 16.97
C TYR A 14 -3.50 -24.62 17.21
N TRP A 15 -3.48 -25.42 18.26
CA TRP A 15 -4.59 -26.25 18.71
C TRP A 15 -4.89 -25.98 20.17
N ALA A 16 -6.17 -26.01 20.55
CA ALA A 16 -6.59 -25.87 21.93
C ALA A 16 -7.86 -26.68 22.20
N GLU A 17 -8.05 -27.09 23.47
CA GLU A 17 -9.31 -27.65 23.90
C GLU A 17 -10.38 -26.57 23.98
N GLY A 18 -11.63 -26.94 23.65
CA GLY A 18 -12.79 -26.08 23.83
C GLY A 18 -13.17 -25.93 25.30
N LYS A 19 -13.98 -24.93 25.61
CA LYS A 19 -14.65 -24.79 26.89
C LYS A 19 -15.89 -25.67 27.01
N ALA A 20 -16.38 -25.85 28.22
CA ALA A 20 -17.64 -26.57 28.47
C ALA A 20 -18.77 -26.07 27.56
N GLY A 21 -19.62 -27.01 27.08
CA GLY A 21 -20.68 -26.69 26.12
C GLY A 21 -20.22 -26.44 24.71
N ASP A 22 -19.16 -27.07 24.27
CA ASP A 22 -18.60 -27.03 22.89
C ASP A 22 -18.29 -25.60 22.42
N ARG A 23 -17.75 -24.77 23.32
CA ARG A 23 -17.42 -23.37 23.08
C ARG A 23 -15.92 -23.22 22.72
N PRO A 24 -15.57 -22.24 21.86
CA PRO A 24 -14.17 -21.93 21.54
C PRO A 24 -13.31 -21.63 22.78
N PRO A 25 -11.98 -21.82 22.69
CA PRO A 25 -11.04 -21.55 23.79
C PRO A 25 -11.12 -20.12 24.34
N ASN A 26 -11.36 -19.15 23.47
CA ASN A 26 -11.49 -17.74 23.83
C ASN A 26 -12.43 -16.99 22.87
N ASN A 27 -12.51 -15.67 23.02
CA ASN A 27 -13.41 -14.81 22.24
C ASN A 27 -12.79 -14.26 20.96
N TRP A 28 -11.61 -14.71 20.51
CA TRP A 28 -10.95 -14.14 19.34
C TRP A 28 -11.81 -14.24 18.09
N ALA A 29 -11.88 -13.14 17.35
CA ALA A 29 -12.67 -13.02 16.13
C ALA A 29 -11.76 -13.03 14.89
N ALA A 30 -12.13 -13.82 13.89
CA ALA A 30 -11.45 -13.84 12.60
C ALA A 30 -11.62 -12.51 11.85
N ARG A 31 -10.61 -12.13 11.06
CA ARG A 31 -10.57 -10.87 10.30
C ARG A 31 -11.76 -10.68 9.37
N PHE A 32 -12.26 -11.76 8.79
CA PHE A 32 -13.42 -11.77 7.92
C PHE A 32 -14.74 -12.03 8.64
N GLY A 33 -14.71 -12.08 9.98
CA GLY A 33 -15.86 -12.23 10.86
C GLY A 33 -16.08 -13.67 11.31
N GLY A 34 -16.80 -13.83 12.42
CA GLY A 34 -16.98 -15.10 13.12
C GLY A 34 -15.86 -15.36 14.13
N SER A 35 -15.88 -16.56 14.73
CA SER A 35 -14.81 -17.01 15.63
C SER A 35 -13.51 -17.22 14.86
N ALA A 36 -12.37 -16.93 15.48
CA ALA A 36 -11.05 -17.32 14.98
C ALA A 36 -10.71 -18.79 15.24
N TRP A 37 -11.64 -19.56 15.80
CA TRP A 37 -11.47 -20.94 16.14
C TRP A 37 -12.51 -21.81 15.44
N THR A 38 -12.06 -22.87 14.79
CA THR A 38 -12.94 -23.89 14.20
C THR A 38 -12.68 -25.24 14.84
N ARG A 39 -13.76 -25.93 15.26
CA ARG A 39 -13.68 -27.26 15.82
C ARG A 39 -13.38 -28.29 14.74
N ASP A 40 -12.37 -29.10 14.97
CA ASP A 40 -12.09 -30.26 14.13
C ASP A 40 -12.97 -31.44 14.60
N PRO A 41 -13.86 -31.97 13.75
CA PRO A 41 -14.78 -33.04 14.13
C PRO A 41 -14.07 -34.36 14.46
N HIS A 42 -12.87 -34.60 13.91
CA HIS A 42 -12.14 -35.84 14.16
C HIS A 42 -11.46 -35.91 15.52
N THR A 43 -11.00 -34.77 16.02
CA THR A 43 -10.23 -34.71 17.27
C THR A 43 -10.97 -34.04 18.40
N GLY A 44 -12.06 -33.33 18.12
CA GLY A 44 -12.79 -32.53 19.07
C GLY A 44 -12.10 -31.21 19.47
N GLN A 45 -10.84 -31.04 19.11
CA GLN A 45 -10.08 -29.81 19.40
C GLN A 45 -10.40 -28.69 18.43
N TYR A 46 -10.05 -27.46 18.81
CA TYR A 46 -10.17 -26.29 17.98
C TYR A 46 -8.81 -25.90 17.38
N TYR A 47 -8.78 -25.56 16.09
CA TYR A 47 -7.62 -24.94 15.45
C TYR A 47 -7.85 -23.45 15.21
N LEU A 48 -6.77 -22.69 15.32
CA LEU A 48 -6.79 -21.24 15.13
C LEU A 48 -6.68 -20.87 13.64
N HIS A 49 -7.46 -19.87 13.22
CA HIS A 49 -7.34 -19.21 11.92
C HIS A 49 -7.65 -17.71 12.05
N SER A 50 -6.71 -16.86 11.75
CA SER A 50 -6.91 -15.41 11.82
C SER A 50 -7.80 -14.87 10.71
N PHE A 51 -7.97 -15.61 9.62
CA PHE A 51 -8.75 -15.25 8.42
C PHE A 51 -9.88 -16.25 8.18
N LEU A 52 -9.78 -17.09 7.17
CA LEU A 52 -10.80 -18.10 6.85
C LEU A 52 -10.49 -19.43 7.56
N PRO A 53 -11.51 -20.26 7.85
CA PRO A 53 -11.31 -21.61 8.39
C PRO A 53 -10.37 -22.48 7.54
N GLU A 54 -10.34 -22.24 6.23
CA GLU A 54 -9.46 -22.93 5.27
C GLU A 54 -8.00 -22.48 5.34
N GLN A 55 -7.70 -21.44 6.13
CA GLN A 55 -6.39 -20.83 6.31
C GLN A 55 -5.92 -20.97 7.78
N PRO A 56 -5.61 -22.18 8.28
CA PRO A 56 -5.15 -22.36 9.65
C PRO A 56 -3.81 -21.66 9.89
N ASP A 57 -3.68 -20.96 11.00
CA ASP A 57 -2.48 -20.20 11.36
C ASP A 57 -1.32 -21.14 11.67
N LEU A 58 -0.15 -20.86 11.08
CA LEU A 58 1.09 -21.56 11.41
C LEU A 58 1.63 -21.10 12.77
N ASN A 59 2.12 -22.05 13.53
CA ASN A 59 2.73 -21.79 14.83
C ASN A 59 4.17 -21.28 14.69
N TRP A 60 4.34 -19.98 14.61
CA TRP A 60 5.65 -19.32 14.48
C TRP A 60 6.55 -19.46 15.71
N THR A 61 6.03 -19.93 16.86
CA THR A 61 6.89 -20.27 18.02
C THR A 61 7.62 -21.60 17.84
N ASN A 62 7.14 -22.45 16.92
CA ASN A 62 7.77 -23.72 16.60
C ASN A 62 8.99 -23.53 15.68
N PRO A 63 10.22 -23.88 16.12
CA PRO A 63 11.42 -23.72 15.30
C PRO A 63 11.39 -24.51 13.97
N ALA A 64 10.72 -25.66 13.93
CA ALA A 64 10.59 -26.46 12.71
C ALA A 64 9.72 -25.75 11.66
N VAL A 65 8.71 -25.00 12.07
CA VAL A 65 7.90 -24.16 11.17
C VAL A 65 8.77 -23.04 10.58
N ARG A 66 9.48 -22.31 11.44
CA ARG A 66 10.38 -21.22 10.99
C ARG A 66 11.43 -21.74 10.02
N GLY A 67 12.09 -22.86 10.38
CA GLY A 67 13.10 -23.49 9.52
C GLY A 67 12.54 -23.84 8.13
N ALA A 68 11.40 -24.53 8.08
CA ALA A 68 10.78 -24.91 6.81
C ALA A 68 10.35 -23.70 5.95
N LEU A 69 9.87 -22.61 6.59
CA LEU A 69 9.51 -21.38 5.85
C LEU A 69 10.76 -20.62 5.34
N PHE A 70 11.85 -20.63 6.11
CA PHE A 70 13.13 -20.07 5.65
C PHE A 70 13.72 -20.89 4.50
N ASP A 71 13.53 -22.21 4.48
CA ASP A 71 13.88 -23.05 3.33
C ASP A 71 13.06 -22.71 2.09
N VAL A 72 11.76 -22.40 2.24
CA VAL A 72 10.94 -21.91 1.14
C VAL A 72 11.45 -20.57 0.61
N VAL A 73 11.87 -19.67 1.49
CA VAL A 73 12.46 -18.37 1.09
C VAL A 73 13.76 -18.62 0.31
N ARG A 74 14.68 -19.45 0.83
CA ARG A 74 15.92 -19.81 0.15
C ARG A 74 15.68 -20.44 -1.22
N PHE A 75 14.74 -21.37 -1.29
CA PHE A 75 14.33 -22.02 -2.54
C PHE A 75 13.97 -21.04 -3.66
N TRP A 76 13.23 -19.95 -3.32
CA TRP A 76 12.87 -18.96 -4.32
C TRP A 76 14.00 -18.01 -4.66
N LEU A 77 14.84 -17.62 -3.70
CA LEU A 77 16.04 -16.81 -3.93
C LEU A 77 17.04 -17.52 -4.85
N GLU A 78 17.21 -18.84 -4.70
CA GLU A 78 18.05 -19.66 -5.59
C GLU A 78 17.51 -19.73 -7.03
N ARG A 79 16.23 -19.41 -7.24
CA ARG A 79 15.58 -19.31 -8.54
C ARG A 79 15.57 -17.91 -9.12
N GLY A 80 16.28 -16.96 -8.50
CA GLY A 80 16.43 -15.60 -8.99
C GLY A 80 15.34 -14.63 -8.54
N VAL A 81 14.58 -14.93 -7.46
CA VAL A 81 13.71 -13.97 -6.80
C VAL A 81 14.55 -13.01 -5.97
N ASP A 82 14.34 -11.69 -6.12
CA ASP A 82 15.14 -10.65 -5.44
C ASP A 82 14.55 -10.21 -4.09
N GLY A 83 13.40 -10.75 -3.69
CA GLY A 83 12.80 -10.39 -2.41
C GLY A 83 11.37 -10.87 -2.23
N PHE A 84 10.77 -10.49 -1.10
CA PHE A 84 9.43 -10.97 -0.70
C PHE A 84 8.58 -9.86 -0.14
N ARG A 85 7.31 -9.85 -0.52
CA ARG A 85 6.27 -9.19 0.24
C ARG A 85 5.74 -10.17 1.29
N LEU A 86 5.83 -9.77 2.55
CA LEU A 86 5.34 -10.54 3.69
C LEU A 86 3.92 -10.08 4.02
N ASP A 87 2.96 -10.98 3.83
CA ASP A 87 1.54 -10.72 4.05
C ASP A 87 1.20 -10.72 5.54
N ALA A 88 0.36 -9.78 5.96
CA ALA A 88 -0.32 -9.79 7.26
C ALA A 88 0.60 -10.09 8.47
N ILE A 89 1.79 -9.48 8.52
CA ILE A 89 2.83 -9.78 9.51
C ILE A 89 2.38 -9.62 10.97
N ASN A 90 1.40 -8.77 11.21
CA ASN A 90 0.81 -8.57 12.55
C ASN A 90 0.32 -9.85 13.21
N TRP A 91 -0.07 -10.86 12.42
CA TRP A 91 -0.68 -12.10 12.89
C TRP A 91 0.31 -13.27 13.02
N LEU A 92 1.63 -13.05 12.89
CA LEU A 92 2.62 -14.13 13.05
C LEU A 92 2.67 -14.64 14.49
N GLY A 93 2.83 -13.75 15.46
CA GLY A 93 2.86 -14.07 16.88
C GLY A 93 1.48 -14.11 17.52
N LYS A 94 1.30 -15.00 18.51
CA LYS A 94 0.07 -15.17 19.31
C LYS A 94 0.39 -15.32 20.78
N ASP A 95 -0.52 -14.85 21.64
CA ASP A 95 -0.51 -15.22 23.06
C ASP A 95 -1.02 -16.65 23.23
N THR A 96 -0.14 -17.59 23.52
CA THR A 96 -0.46 -18.99 23.67
C THR A 96 -1.14 -19.34 25.00
N THR A 97 -1.35 -18.37 25.89
CA THR A 97 -2.17 -18.56 27.10
C THR A 97 -3.67 -18.41 26.83
N TRP A 98 -4.04 -18.08 25.61
CA TRP A 98 -5.40 -17.97 25.07
C TRP A 98 -6.30 -17.00 25.84
N ARG A 99 -5.75 -15.87 26.34
CA ARG A 99 -6.54 -14.83 27.03
C ARG A 99 -7.59 -14.23 26.10
N ASN A 100 -8.74 -13.88 26.65
CA ASN A 100 -9.76 -13.15 25.92
C ASN A 100 -9.28 -11.74 25.56
N ASN A 101 -9.52 -11.31 24.33
CA ASN A 101 -9.35 -9.92 23.95
C ASN A 101 -10.38 -9.03 24.69
N PRO A 102 -9.97 -7.84 25.15
CA PRO A 102 -10.90 -6.87 25.73
C PRO A 102 -11.98 -6.45 24.74
N HIS A 103 -13.20 -6.26 25.21
CA HIS A 103 -14.31 -5.80 24.41
C HIS A 103 -14.21 -4.30 24.10
N ARG A 104 -14.75 -3.95 22.94
CA ARG A 104 -14.90 -2.55 22.50
C ARG A 104 -16.22 -2.42 21.72
N LEU A 105 -16.88 -1.26 21.81
CA LEU A 105 -18.07 -0.98 21.02
C LEU A 105 -17.73 -0.83 19.53
N ALA A 106 -18.31 -1.67 18.70
CA ALA A 106 -18.21 -1.58 17.25
C ALA A 106 -19.32 -2.41 16.57
N TRP A 107 -19.62 -2.07 15.32
CA TRP A 107 -20.67 -2.75 14.54
C TRP A 107 -20.29 -4.18 14.13
N ARG A 108 -19.03 -4.43 13.75
CA ARG A 108 -18.56 -5.73 13.26
C ARG A 108 -17.89 -6.52 14.34
N SER A 109 -18.08 -7.86 14.31
CA SER A 109 -17.52 -8.79 15.29
C SER A 109 -16.02 -8.62 15.51
N TYR A 110 -15.23 -8.54 14.43
CA TYR A 110 -13.78 -8.31 14.51
C TYR A 110 -13.46 -7.02 15.29
N TYR A 111 -14.10 -5.91 14.96
CA TYR A 111 -13.83 -4.61 15.58
C TYR A 111 -14.47 -4.45 16.97
N ARG A 112 -15.26 -5.43 17.46
CA ARG A 112 -15.77 -5.45 18.83
C ARG A 112 -14.73 -5.84 19.87
N GLN A 113 -13.49 -6.01 19.45
CA GLN A 113 -12.38 -6.39 20.31
C GLN A 113 -11.20 -5.44 20.14
N VAL A 114 -10.47 -5.24 21.24
CA VAL A 114 -9.10 -4.71 21.20
C VAL A 114 -8.19 -5.91 21.03
N HIS A 115 -7.61 -6.05 19.84
CA HIS A 115 -6.77 -7.18 19.46
C HIS A 115 -5.41 -7.13 20.18
N ARG A 116 -5.41 -7.44 21.48
CA ARG A 116 -4.23 -7.36 22.35
C ARG A 116 -3.41 -8.65 22.37
N TYR A 117 -4.05 -9.78 22.14
CA TYR A 117 -3.47 -11.11 22.39
C TYR A 117 -3.36 -11.97 21.13
N ASP A 118 -4.08 -11.66 20.08
CA ASP A 118 -4.14 -12.43 18.83
C ASP A 118 -3.28 -11.85 17.70
N ARG A 119 -2.68 -10.66 17.89
CA ARG A 119 -1.76 -10.02 16.95
C ARG A 119 -0.79 -9.09 17.66
N ASP A 120 0.19 -8.57 16.90
CA ASP A 120 1.21 -7.61 17.37
C ASP A 120 1.98 -8.13 18.60
N GLN A 121 2.23 -9.44 18.67
CA GLN A 121 2.96 -10.05 19.77
C GLN A 121 4.47 -9.93 19.57
N PRO A 122 5.28 -9.92 20.66
CA PRO A 122 6.75 -9.87 20.59
C PRO A 122 7.35 -10.96 19.67
N GLN A 123 6.74 -12.14 19.61
CA GLN A 123 7.17 -13.25 18.76
C GLN A 123 7.12 -12.91 17.26
N THR A 124 6.31 -11.94 16.84
CA THR A 124 6.31 -11.41 15.48
C THR A 124 7.67 -10.79 15.15
N HIS A 125 8.15 -9.89 16.01
CA HIS A 125 9.44 -9.23 15.84
C HIS A 125 10.61 -10.23 15.90
N GLU A 126 10.54 -11.22 16.80
CA GLU A 126 11.54 -12.30 16.85
C GLU A 126 11.61 -13.10 15.55
N ALA A 127 10.44 -13.43 14.95
CA ALA A 127 10.35 -14.13 13.69
C ALA A 127 10.94 -13.32 12.53
N LEU A 128 10.66 -12.02 12.48
CA LEU A 128 11.18 -11.11 11.45
C LEU A 128 12.70 -10.94 11.56
N ARG A 129 13.24 -10.74 12.77
CA ARG A 129 14.69 -10.70 13.01
C ARG A 129 15.37 -12.01 12.62
N ALA A 130 14.78 -13.15 12.97
CA ALA A 130 15.30 -14.45 12.58
C ALA A 130 15.30 -14.65 11.06
N LEU A 131 14.25 -14.21 10.35
CA LEU A 131 14.21 -14.22 8.89
C LEU A 131 15.30 -13.31 8.31
N ARG A 132 15.45 -12.08 8.82
CA ARG A 132 16.48 -11.15 8.38
C ARG A 132 17.88 -11.71 8.57
N ALA A 133 18.14 -12.31 9.74
CA ALA A 133 19.42 -12.97 10.04
C ALA A 133 19.70 -14.17 9.13
N ALA A 134 18.67 -14.94 8.74
CA ALA A 134 18.80 -16.06 7.81
C ALA A 134 19.16 -15.63 6.38
N LEU A 135 19.00 -14.32 6.06
CA LEU A 135 19.29 -13.72 4.75
C LEU A 135 20.52 -12.80 4.77
N LYS A 136 21.32 -12.80 5.83
CA LYS A 136 22.46 -11.90 6.00
C LYS A 136 23.49 -11.94 4.86
N ASP A 137 23.62 -13.09 4.19
CA ASP A 137 24.56 -13.31 3.08
C ASP A 137 23.94 -12.98 1.70
N ARG A 138 22.72 -12.45 1.67
CA ARG A 138 21.94 -12.04 0.49
C ARG A 138 21.62 -10.54 0.58
N LEU A 139 22.63 -9.69 0.42
CA LEU A 139 22.55 -8.24 0.61
C LEU A 139 21.63 -7.51 -0.40
N ASP A 140 21.36 -8.14 -1.53
CA ASP A 140 20.47 -7.69 -2.61
C ASP A 140 19.00 -8.08 -2.39
N THR A 141 18.68 -8.81 -1.32
CA THR A 141 17.31 -9.26 -1.04
C THR A 141 16.50 -8.18 -0.32
N VAL A 142 15.30 -7.88 -0.82
CA VAL A 142 14.36 -6.92 -0.21
C VAL A 142 13.20 -7.62 0.48
N LEU A 143 12.91 -7.24 1.72
CA LEU A 143 11.74 -7.67 2.48
C LEU A 143 10.78 -6.50 2.69
N VAL A 144 9.56 -6.61 2.18
CA VAL A 144 8.50 -5.60 2.33
C VAL A 144 7.35 -6.19 3.12
N GLY A 145 6.98 -5.60 4.26
CA GLY A 145 5.91 -6.11 5.12
C GLY A 145 4.58 -5.39 4.94
N GLU A 146 3.48 -6.14 5.00
CA GLU A 146 2.16 -5.58 5.18
C GLU A 146 1.78 -5.56 6.65
N ALA A 147 1.77 -4.35 7.24
CA ALA A 147 1.36 -4.13 8.62
C ALA A 147 0.04 -3.35 8.72
N SER A 148 -0.67 -3.56 9.81
CA SER A 148 -1.86 -2.78 10.12
C SER A 148 -1.46 -1.39 10.62
N SER A 149 -2.17 -0.35 10.17
CA SER A 149 -1.88 1.04 10.59
C SER A 149 -2.26 1.34 12.05
N ASP A 150 -3.02 0.46 12.70
CA ASP A 150 -3.40 0.54 14.13
C ASP A 150 -2.50 -0.30 15.06
N THR A 151 -1.38 -0.79 14.55
CA THR A 151 -0.33 -1.45 15.34
C THR A 151 0.29 -0.47 16.33
N PRO A 152 0.62 -0.87 17.56
CA PRO A 152 1.41 -0.06 18.48
C PRO A 152 2.75 0.36 17.85
N GLY A 153 3.07 1.65 17.90
CA GLY A 153 4.25 2.22 17.20
C GLY A 153 4.07 2.38 15.69
N GLY A 154 2.89 2.01 15.15
CA GLY A 154 2.59 2.09 13.72
C GLY A 154 3.39 1.10 12.87
N PRO A 155 3.28 1.17 11.53
CA PRO A 155 4.04 0.32 10.62
C PRO A 155 5.56 0.44 10.79
N ALA A 156 6.05 1.61 11.24
CA ALA A 156 7.47 1.84 11.44
C ALA A 156 8.12 0.93 12.50
N ALA A 157 7.34 0.36 13.43
CA ALA A 157 7.85 -0.59 14.42
C ALA A 157 8.50 -1.84 13.79
N PHE A 158 8.11 -2.20 12.57
CA PHE A 158 8.62 -3.39 11.86
C PHE A 158 9.90 -3.17 11.04
N TYR A 159 10.48 -1.97 11.07
CA TYR A 159 11.87 -1.78 10.63
C TYR A 159 12.86 -2.35 11.66
N GLY A 160 12.40 -2.55 12.90
CA GLY A 160 13.21 -3.05 14.01
C GLY A 160 14.11 -1.99 14.63
N THR A 161 15.01 -2.43 15.49
CA THR A 161 16.02 -1.58 16.13
C THR A 161 17.30 -1.63 15.31
N GLY A 162 17.67 -0.50 14.67
CA GLY A 162 18.85 -0.48 13.79
C GLY A 162 18.61 -1.16 12.43
N SER A 163 17.36 -1.26 11.98
CA SER A 163 16.98 -1.85 10.69
C SER A 163 17.26 -3.36 10.59
N ASP A 164 17.04 -4.09 11.68
CA ASP A 164 17.29 -5.53 11.80
C ASP A 164 16.06 -6.42 11.47
N GLU A 165 14.93 -5.81 11.08
CA GLU A 165 13.72 -6.54 10.66
C GLU A 165 13.47 -6.33 9.15
N LEU A 166 12.49 -5.53 8.76
CA LEU A 166 12.12 -5.34 7.36
C LEU A 166 12.85 -4.17 6.70
N HIS A 167 12.99 -4.22 5.39
CA HIS A 167 13.56 -3.11 4.61
C HIS A 167 12.53 -2.00 4.39
N GLU A 168 11.28 -2.39 4.12
CA GLU A 168 10.15 -1.49 3.92
C GLU A 168 8.89 -2.06 4.56
N VAL A 169 8.00 -1.18 5.04
CA VAL A 169 6.72 -1.58 5.63
C VAL A 169 5.61 -0.67 5.10
N PHE A 170 4.56 -1.25 4.54
CA PHE A 170 3.44 -0.49 4.01
C PHE A 170 2.74 0.33 5.09
N ASP A 171 2.61 1.62 4.83
CA ASP A 171 1.75 2.54 5.57
C ASP A 171 0.54 2.92 4.70
N PHE A 172 -0.61 2.34 5.00
CA PHE A 172 -1.83 2.58 4.23
C PHE A 172 -2.63 3.82 4.67
N ARG A 173 -2.05 4.71 5.48
CA ARG A 173 -2.75 5.91 5.94
C ARG A 173 -3.02 6.88 4.79
N LEU A 174 -2.04 7.12 3.92
CA LEU A 174 -2.25 7.92 2.70
C LEU A 174 -3.30 7.30 1.78
N LEU A 175 -3.20 6.00 1.54
CA LEU A 175 -4.17 5.26 0.74
C LEU A 175 -5.61 5.45 1.24
N ARG A 176 -5.83 5.53 2.56
CA ARG A 176 -7.16 5.66 3.19
C ARG A 176 -7.60 7.10 3.44
N SER A 177 -6.73 8.08 3.22
CA SER A 177 -7.00 9.49 3.52
C SER A 177 -7.96 10.12 2.50
N PRO A 178 -8.68 11.19 2.89
CA PRO A 178 -9.38 12.05 1.94
C PRO A 178 -8.37 12.83 1.09
N TRP A 179 -8.79 13.26 -0.11
CA TRP A 179 -8.00 14.12 -0.99
C TRP A 179 -7.95 15.54 -0.43
N ARG A 180 -6.99 15.83 0.44
CA ARG A 180 -6.80 17.10 1.13
C ARG A 180 -5.33 17.38 1.39
N ALA A 181 -4.85 18.59 1.08
CA ALA A 181 -3.45 18.99 1.21
C ALA A 181 -2.93 18.89 2.65
N ASP A 182 -3.69 19.38 3.63
CA ASP A 182 -3.31 19.35 5.06
C ASP A 182 -3.15 17.91 5.59
N VAL A 183 -4.03 17.00 5.18
CA VAL A 183 -3.97 15.59 5.57
C VAL A 183 -2.77 14.91 4.94
N PHE A 184 -2.52 15.13 3.64
CA PHE A 184 -1.37 14.57 2.94
C PHE A 184 -0.06 15.11 3.53
N CYS A 185 0.06 16.42 3.73
CA CYS A 185 1.25 17.05 4.33
C CYS A 185 1.59 16.41 5.69
N ARG A 186 0.62 16.32 6.58
CA ARG A 186 0.79 15.73 7.91
C ARG A 186 1.22 14.27 7.84
N LEU A 187 0.53 13.44 7.05
CA LEU A 187 0.80 12.00 6.96
C LEU A 187 2.17 11.71 6.30
N ILE A 188 2.57 12.49 5.30
CA ILE A 188 3.88 12.37 4.66
C ILE A 188 4.99 12.69 5.66
N LEU A 189 4.85 13.80 6.41
CA LEU A 189 5.82 14.19 7.44
C LEU A 189 5.91 13.15 8.58
N GLU A 190 4.79 12.65 9.06
CA GLU A 190 4.76 11.60 10.06
C GLU A 190 5.44 10.32 9.57
N SER A 191 5.17 9.91 8.32
CA SER A 191 5.79 8.72 7.71
C SER A 191 7.30 8.91 7.53
N ASP A 192 7.72 10.06 7.00
CA ASP A 192 9.14 10.37 6.77
C ASP A 192 9.95 10.40 8.08
N ARG A 193 9.37 10.95 9.16
CA ARG A 193 9.99 10.99 10.50
C ARG A 193 10.02 9.63 11.21
N ALA A 194 9.05 8.78 10.93
CA ALA A 194 8.93 7.46 11.57
C ALA A 194 9.89 6.42 10.99
N VAL A 195 10.30 6.59 9.74
CA VAL A 195 11.24 5.67 9.08
C VAL A 195 12.64 5.87 9.66
N PRO A 196 13.37 4.80 10.04
CA PRO A 196 14.72 4.90 10.56
C PRO A 196 15.68 5.61 9.60
N ARG A 197 16.77 6.18 10.15
CA ARG A 197 17.80 6.84 9.33
C ARG A 197 18.36 5.87 8.30
N GLY A 198 18.34 6.26 7.03
CA GLY A 198 18.70 5.40 5.89
C GLY A 198 17.57 4.50 5.40
N GLY A 199 16.45 4.41 6.10
CA GLY A 199 15.27 3.69 5.65
C GLY A 199 14.51 4.44 4.55
N TRP A 200 13.66 3.70 3.83
CA TRP A 200 12.90 4.19 2.68
C TRP A 200 11.42 3.80 2.83
N PRO A 201 10.47 4.74 2.84
CA PRO A 201 9.06 4.41 2.98
C PRO A 201 8.45 3.95 1.66
N PRO A 202 7.57 2.94 1.63
CA PRO A 202 6.76 2.65 0.45
C PRO A 202 5.65 3.69 0.30
N ILE A 203 5.47 4.17 -0.93
CA ILE A 203 4.37 5.07 -1.30
C ILE A 203 3.35 4.26 -2.10
N VAL A 204 2.11 4.20 -1.62
CA VAL A 204 1.05 3.39 -2.21
C VAL A 204 -0.30 4.12 -2.14
N PHE A 205 -0.99 4.20 -3.27
CA PHE A 205 -2.33 4.83 -3.34
C PHE A 205 -3.44 3.85 -3.69
N SER A 206 -3.15 2.71 -4.27
CA SER A 206 -4.11 1.61 -4.48
C SER A 206 -3.47 0.26 -4.23
N ASN A 207 -4.30 -0.72 -3.94
CA ASN A 207 -3.90 -2.13 -3.86
C ASN A 207 -5.12 -3.03 -4.15
N HIS A 208 -4.90 -4.34 -4.12
CA HIS A 208 -5.92 -5.35 -4.38
C HIS A 208 -6.98 -5.48 -3.26
N ASP A 209 -6.84 -4.78 -2.14
CA ASP A 209 -7.75 -4.83 -0.98
C ASP A 209 -8.61 -3.58 -0.79
N GLN A 210 -8.35 -2.54 -1.57
CA GLN A 210 -9.06 -1.26 -1.48
C GLN A 210 -9.59 -0.83 -2.85
N SER A 211 -10.65 -0.04 -2.84
CA SER A 211 -11.12 0.70 -4.03
C SER A 211 -9.96 1.48 -4.66
N ARG A 212 -9.94 1.59 -5.98
CA ARG A 212 -8.90 2.31 -6.72
C ARG A 212 -8.86 3.78 -6.31
N HIS A 213 -7.67 4.40 -6.30
CA HIS A 213 -7.50 5.77 -5.82
C HIS A 213 -8.32 6.78 -6.66
N ILE A 214 -8.45 6.56 -7.96
CA ILE A 214 -9.26 7.41 -8.84
C ILE A 214 -10.73 7.52 -8.36
N ASP A 215 -11.31 6.43 -7.87
CA ASP A 215 -12.70 6.43 -7.34
C ASP A 215 -12.76 6.98 -5.91
N ARG A 216 -11.72 6.81 -5.11
CA ARG A 216 -11.66 7.32 -3.74
C ARG A 216 -11.37 8.81 -3.70
N TYR A 217 -10.33 9.26 -4.39
CA TYR A 217 -9.92 10.67 -4.44
C TYR A 217 -10.81 11.51 -5.36
N GLY A 218 -11.40 10.89 -6.38
CA GLY A 218 -12.29 11.57 -7.34
C GLY A 218 -13.59 12.08 -6.78
N LYS A 219 -13.98 11.68 -5.57
CA LYS A 219 -15.21 12.15 -4.93
C LYS A 219 -15.18 13.65 -4.68
N GLY A 220 -16.15 14.36 -5.24
CA GLY A 220 -16.27 15.82 -5.08
C GLY A 220 -15.31 16.65 -5.95
N GLY A 221 -14.73 16.09 -7.01
CA GLY A 221 -13.87 16.76 -7.98
C GLY A 221 -13.76 15.99 -9.29
N ASP A 222 -12.78 16.36 -10.13
CA ASP A 222 -12.48 15.66 -11.37
C ASP A 222 -11.63 14.40 -11.07
N PRO A 223 -12.18 13.17 -11.26
CA PRO A 223 -11.45 11.95 -10.93
C PRO A 223 -10.14 11.78 -11.72
N ILE A 224 -10.14 12.17 -12.99
CA ILE A 224 -8.96 12.02 -13.87
C ILE A 224 -7.86 13.00 -13.46
N ARG A 225 -8.20 14.28 -13.23
CA ARG A 225 -7.21 15.28 -12.79
C ARG A 225 -6.58 14.88 -11.46
N ARG A 226 -7.39 14.45 -10.49
CA ARG A 226 -6.89 13.98 -9.19
C ARG A 226 -6.05 12.71 -9.29
N ALA A 227 -6.42 11.77 -10.16
CA ALA A 227 -5.61 10.59 -10.42
C ALA A 227 -4.25 10.95 -11.04
N ARG A 228 -4.22 11.93 -11.95
CA ARG A 228 -2.97 12.46 -12.53
C ARG A 228 -2.09 13.14 -11.48
N ALA A 229 -2.68 13.95 -10.60
CA ALA A 229 -1.97 14.58 -9.48
C ALA A 229 -1.47 13.54 -8.46
N ALA A 230 -2.24 12.49 -8.18
CA ALA A 230 -1.82 11.37 -7.35
C ALA A 230 -0.65 10.60 -8.00
N ALA A 231 -0.68 10.36 -9.31
CA ALA A 231 0.44 9.75 -10.03
C ALA A 231 1.73 10.57 -9.88
N LEU A 232 1.66 11.91 -10.00
CA LEU A 232 2.81 12.78 -9.77
C LEU A 232 3.34 12.62 -8.34
N LEU A 233 2.47 12.62 -7.32
CA LEU A 233 2.88 12.40 -5.93
C LEU A 233 3.52 11.02 -5.72
N LEU A 234 2.96 9.95 -6.33
CA LEU A 234 3.50 8.60 -6.23
C LEU A 234 4.98 8.53 -6.61
N PHE A 235 5.38 9.25 -7.65
CA PHE A 235 6.75 9.22 -8.18
C PHE A 235 7.66 10.32 -7.66
N THR A 236 7.12 11.39 -7.06
CA THR A 236 7.93 12.52 -6.57
C THR A 236 8.15 12.55 -5.07
N LEU A 237 7.29 11.91 -4.27
CA LEU A 237 7.52 11.76 -2.84
C LEU A 237 8.79 10.94 -2.56
N ARG A 238 9.40 11.18 -1.38
CA ARG A 238 10.49 10.36 -0.89
C ARG A 238 9.94 8.97 -0.56
N GLY A 239 10.44 7.96 -1.26
CA GLY A 239 9.98 6.59 -1.05
C GLY A 239 9.98 5.75 -2.32
N THR A 240 9.70 4.46 -2.13
CA THR A 240 9.51 3.49 -3.21
C THR A 240 8.07 3.55 -3.72
N PRO A 241 7.83 3.89 -4.99
CA PRO A 241 6.48 3.90 -5.55
C PRO A 241 5.98 2.47 -5.77
N PHE A 242 4.84 2.13 -5.18
CA PHE A 242 4.12 0.88 -5.42
C PHE A 242 2.91 1.16 -6.30
N LEU A 243 3.00 0.73 -7.54
CA LEU A 243 1.97 0.87 -8.55
C LEU A 243 1.03 -0.34 -8.53
N TYR A 244 -0.26 -0.11 -8.40
CA TYR A 244 -1.26 -1.15 -8.59
C TYR A 244 -1.74 -1.14 -10.05
N TYR A 245 -1.83 -2.34 -10.69
CA TYR A 245 -2.19 -2.44 -12.10
C TYR A 245 -3.48 -1.68 -12.43
N GLY A 246 -3.50 -1.02 -13.58
CA GLY A 246 -4.60 -0.21 -14.06
C GLY A 246 -4.62 1.22 -13.52
N GLU A 247 -3.78 1.58 -12.53
CA GLU A 247 -3.59 2.98 -12.15
C GLU A 247 -3.04 3.80 -13.31
N GLU A 248 -2.12 3.20 -14.06
CA GLU A 248 -1.48 3.77 -15.25
C GLU A 248 -2.45 4.02 -16.42
N LEU A 249 -3.65 3.45 -16.35
CA LEU A 249 -4.74 3.71 -17.30
C LEU A 249 -5.84 4.60 -16.70
N GLY A 250 -5.75 4.96 -15.41
CA GLY A 250 -6.89 5.54 -14.72
C GLY A 250 -8.09 4.60 -14.64
N LEU A 251 -7.84 3.29 -14.58
CA LEU A 251 -8.88 2.27 -14.50
C LEU A 251 -9.71 2.45 -13.23
N ARG A 252 -11.03 2.38 -13.37
CA ARG A 252 -12.00 2.53 -12.29
C ARG A 252 -12.42 1.20 -11.68
N ASP A 253 -13.02 1.27 -10.49
CA ASP A 253 -13.64 0.10 -9.86
C ASP A 253 -14.73 -0.49 -10.73
N GLY A 254 -14.80 -1.80 -10.82
CA GLY A 254 -15.85 -2.52 -11.52
C GLY A 254 -17.22 -2.31 -10.88
N LYS A 255 -18.26 -2.28 -11.71
CA LYS A 255 -19.67 -2.31 -11.28
C LYS A 255 -20.15 -3.75 -11.26
N LEU A 256 -20.14 -4.38 -10.09
CA LEU A 256 -20.45 -5.79 -9.93
C LEU A 256 -21.83 -6.02 -9.34
N ARG A 257 -22.55 -7.05 -9.82
CA ARG A 257 -23.75 -7.59 -9.19
C ARG A 257 -23.35 -8.62 -8.14
N ARG A 258 -24.27 -8.98 -7.25
CA ARG A 258 -24.00 -10.02 -6.23
C ARG A 258 -23.57 -11.36 -6.84
N SER A 259 -24.14 -11.72 -8.00
CA SER A 259 -23.79 -12.93 -8.74
C SER A 259 -22.37 -12.94 -9.33
N ASP A 260 -21.75 -11.78 -9.45
CA ASP A 260 -20.41 -11.63 -10.03
C ASP A 260 -19.32 -11.70 -8.95
N LEU A 261 -19.69 -11.70 -7.67
CA LEU A 261 -18.73 -11.63 -6.56
C LEU A 261 -18.05 -12.98 -6.35
N CYS A 262 -16.73 -12.95 -6.18
CA CYS A 262 -15.87 -14.11 -5.93
C CYS A 262 -15.19 -14.05 -4.56
N ASP A 263 -14.93 -12.87 -4.01
CA ASP A 263 -14.26 -12.71 -2.74
C ASP A 263 -15.18 -13.01 -1.55
N PRO A 264 -14.83 -14.00 -0.67
CA PRO A 264 -15.65 -14.36 0.49
C PRO A 264 -15.95 -13.18 1.43
N TYR A 265 -15.00 -12.26 1.59
CA TYR A 265 -15.22 -11.05 2.37
C TYR A 265 -16.27 -10.14 1.73
N THR A 266 -16.18 -9.93 0.40
CA THR A 266 -17.15 -9.12 -0.35
C THR A 266 -18.55 -9.74 -0.28
N ILE A 267 -18.68 -11.05 -0.49
CA ILE A 267 -19.95 -11.80 -0.43
C ILE A 267 -20.60 -11.65 0.95
N ARG A 268 -19.80 -11.81 2.02
CA ARG A 268 -20.29 -11.77 3.41
C ARG A 268 -20.89 -10.44 3.80
N TYR A 269 -20.31 -9.32 3.32
CA TYR A 269 -20.71 -7.96 3.72
C TYR A 269 -21.54 -7.21 2.69
N TRP A 270 -21.94 -7.86 1.59
CA TRP A 270 -22.84 -7.30 0.60
C TRP A 270 -24.25 -7.06 1.19
N PRO A 271 -24.97 -5.97 0.82
CA PRO A 271 -24.55 -4.85 -0.05
C PRO A 271 -23.85 -3.70 0.71
N TRP A 272 -23.68 -3.82 2.02
CA TRP A 272 -23.18 -2.76 2.91
C TRP A 272 -21.74 -2.34 2.61
N LYS A 273 -20.97 -3.24 2.01
CA LYS A 273 -19.62 -2.95 1.53
C LYS A 273 -19.41 -3.49 0.13
N LYS A 274 -18.77 -2.66 -0.70
CA LYS A 274 -18.38 -3.06 -2.06
C LYS A 274 -17.30 -4.17 -2.06
N GLY A 275 -16.55 -4.31 -0.97
CA GLY A 275 -15.49 -5.30 -0.83
C GLY A 275 -14.29 -5.05 -1.74
N ARG A 276 -13.60 -6.13 -2.14
CA ARG A 276 -12.32 -6.09 -2.86
C ARG A 276 -12.46 -6.34 -4.37
N ASP A 277 -13.44 -7.13 -4.79
CA ASP A 277 -13.64 -7.53 -6.19
C ASP A 277 -13.72 -6.37 -7.19
N PRO A 278 -14.35 -5.21 -6.87
CA PRO A 278 -14.38 -4.08 -7.80
C PRO A 278 -13.01 -3.59 -8.26
N ALA A 279 -11.99 -3.67 -7.39
CA ALA A 279 -10.63 -3.26 -7.73
C ALA A 279 -9.84 -4.36 -8.49
N ARG A 280 -10.41 -5.56 -8.66
CA ARG A 280 -9.73 -6.75 -9.22
C ARG A 280 -10.24 -7.15 -10.60
N THR A 281 -10.91 -6.24 -11.31
CA THR A 281 -11.40 -6.48 -12.67
C THR A 281 -10.25 -6.77 -13.63
N PRO A 282 -10.48 -7.56 -14.70
CA PRO A 282 -9.45 -7.84 -15.69
C PRO A 282 -8.81 -6.59 -16.30
N MET A 283 -7.51 -6.67 -16.61
CA MET A 283 -6.78 -5.62 -17.32
C MET A 283 -7.31 -5.45 -18.72
N PRO A 284 -7.75 -4.26 -19.14
CA PRO A 284 -8.17 -4.01 -20.51
C PRO A 284 -6.96 -3.74 -21.42
N TRP A 285 -6.61 -4.69 -22.26
CA TRP A 285 -5.47 -4.58 -23.17
C TRP A 285 -5.81 -3.84 -24.44
N ASP A 286 -6.97 -4.14 -25.03
CA ASP A 286 -7.43 -3.57 -26.31
C ASP A 286 -8.95 -3.62 -26.46
N ASN A 287 -9.46 -3.33 -27.68
CA ASN A 287 -10.88 -3.34 -28.00
C ASN A 287 -11.40 -4.70 -28.51
N SER A 288 -10.59 -5.75 -28.48
CA SER A 288 -11.02 -7.10 -28.88
C SER A 288 -11.96 -7.72 -27.84
N PRO A 289 -12.65 -8.82 -28.17
CA PRO A 289 -13.52 -9.50 -27.21
C PRO A 289 -12.81 -9.78 -25.89
N GLN A 290 -13.52 -9.59 -24.78
CA GLN A 290 -12.98 -9.69 -23.42
C GLN A 290 -11.79 -8.76 -23.15
N ALA A 291 -11.71 -7.61 -23.87
CA ALA A 291 -10.64 -6.62 -23.77
C ALA A 291 -9.23 -7.19 -24.00
N GLY A 292 -9.09 -8.23 -24.81
CA GLY A 292 -7.82 -8.93 -25.03
C GLY A 292 -7.27 -9.67 -23.81
N PHE A 293 -8.04 -9.77 -22.73
CA PHE A 293 -7.60 -10.40 -21.49
C PHE A 293 -7.67 -11.92 -21.52
N THR A 294 -8.72 -12.48 -22.14
CA THR A 294 -8.94 -13.92 -22.24
C THR A 294 -9.79 -14.26 -23.45
N THR A 295 -9.68 -15.50 -23.94
CA THR A 295 -10.56 -16.04 -24.98
C THR A 295 -11.86 -16.63 -24.41
N GLY A 296 -11.90 -16.90 -23.11
CA GLY A 296 -13.06 -17.42 -22.39
C GLY A 296 -13.79 -16.35 -21.58
N LYS A 297 -14.68 -16.79 -20.69
CA LYS A 297 -15.34 -15.90 -19.72
C LYS A 297 -14.34 -15.44 -18.66
N PRO A 298 -14.12 -14.13 -18.46
CA PRO A 298 -13.26 -13.65 -17.40
C PRO A 298 -13.86 -13.95 -16.01
N TRP A 299 -13.02 -14.10 -15.02
CA TRP A 299 -13.41 -14.43 -13.63
C TRP A 299 -14.26 -13.35 -12.94
N LEU A 300 -14.07 -12.08 -13.35
CA LEU A 300 -14.90 -10.94 -12.99
C LEU A 300 -15.29 -10.18 -14.26
N PRO A 301 -16.40 -9.44 -14.28
CA PRO A 301 -16.75 -8.53 -15.38
C PRO A 301 -15.65 -7.51 -15.64
N LEU A 302 -15.51 -7.08 -16.87
CA LEU A 302 -14.64 -5.99 -17.27
C LEU A 302 -15.08 -4.65 -16.62
N SER A 303 -14.17 -3.70 -16.48
CA SER A 303 -14.50 -2.31 -16.12
C SER A 303 -15.50 -1.72 -17.12
N PRO A 304 -16.48 -0.91 -16.67
CA PRO A 304 -17.53 -0.41 -17.58
C PRO A 304 -17.05 0.42 -18.76
N ASP A 305 -15.88 1.03 -18.64
CA ASP A 305 -15.28 1.95 -19.61
C ASP A 305 -14.10 1.34 -20.39
N TRP A 306 -13.95 0.01 -20.38
CA TRP A 306 -12.82 -0.68 -20.98
C TRP A 306 -12.59 -0.39 -22.49
N LEU A 307 -13.66 -0.07 -23.24
CA LEU A 307 -13.55 0.33 -24.64
C LEU A 307 -12.85 1.69 -24.83
N LEU A 308 -12.95 2.56 -23.81
CA LEU A 308 -12.34 3.90 -23.81
C LEU A 308 -11.02 3.93 -23.04
N THR A 309 -10.89 3.08 -22.03
CA THR A 309 -9.75 3.01 -21.11
C THR A 309 -9.07 1.63 -21.27
N ASN A 310 -8.09 1.57 -22.18
CA ASN A 310 -7.31 0.35 -22.42
C ASN A 310 -5.91 0.68 -22.92
N VAL A 311 -5.00 -0.30 -22.80
CA VAL A 311 -3.57 -0.11 -23.12
C VAL A 311 -3.36 0.31 -24.56
N ALA A 312 -3.98 -0.36 -25.53
CA ALA A 312 -3.76 -0.09 -26.96
C ALA A 312 -4.19 1.33 -27.35
N ARG A 313 -5.27 1.84 -26.76
CA ARG A 313 -5.76 3.21 -26.99
C ARG A 313 -4.82 4.24 -26.35
N GLU A 314 -4.49 4.04 -25.08
CA GLU A 314 -3.68 5.01 -24.33
C GLU A 314 -2.23 5.08 -24.79
N GLN A 315 -1.68 4.01 -25.35
CA GLN A 315 -0.35 4.02 -25.96
C GLN A 315 -0.23 4.98 -27.15
N ARG A 316 -1.34 5.28 -27.82
CA ARG A 316 -1.39 6.18 -29.00
C ARG A 316 -1.65 7.63 -28.62
N ASP A 317 -2.03 7.91 -27.38
CA ASP A 317 -2.36 9.26 -26.91
C ASP A 317 -1.23 9.80 -26.01
N PRO A 318 -0.47 10.81 -26.46
CA PRO A 318 0.57 11.47 -25.65
C PRO A 318 0.02 12.15 -24.39
N GLY A 319 -1.27 12.54 -24.39
CA GLY A 319 -1.96 13.16 -23.26
C GLY A 319 -2.55 12.14 -22.27
N SER A 320 -2.48 10.83 -22.55
CA SER A 320 -3.10 9.77 -21.74
C SER A 320 -2.48 9.65 -20.34
N MET A 321 -3.17 8.89 -19.48
CA MET A 321 -2.65 8.51 -18.16
C MET A 321 -1.41 7.65 -18.31
N LEU A 322 -1.42 6.67 -19.21
CA LEU A 322 -0.27 5.79 -19.48
C LEU A 322 0.98 6.57 -19.91
N SER A 323 0.80 7.56 -20.79
CA SER A 323 1.90 8.43 -21.22
C SER A 323 2.44 9.29 -20.08
N LEU A 324 1.57 9.75 -19.16
CA LEU A 324 2.00 10.45 -17.95
C LEU A 324 2.83 9.54 -17.04
N TYR A 325 2.37 8.30 -16.77
CA TYR A 325 3.09 7.34 -15.93
C TYR A 325 4.48 7.02 -16.52
N LYS A 326 4.58 6.79 -17.83
CA LYS A 326 5.88 6.59 -18.51
C LYS A 326 6.84 7.76 -18.28
N ARG A 327 6.35 9.00 -18.47
CA ARG A 327 7.16 10.21 -18.22
C ARG A 327 7.59 10.36 -16.77
N LEU A 328 6.70 10.08 -15.82
CA LEU A 328 7.00 10.14 -14.37
C LEU A 328 8.04 9.08 -13.96
N ILE A 329 7.95 7.86 -14.49
CA ILE A 329 8.93 6.79 -14.25
C ILE A 329 10.31 7.21 -14.79
N GLN A 330 10.36 7.73 -16.02
CA GLN A 330 11.61 8.22 -16.62
C GLN A 330 12.19 9.39 -15.82
N LEU A 331 11.35 10.35 -15.42
CA LEU A 331 11.76 11.48 -14.59
C LEU A 331 12.36 11.01 -13.27
N LYS A 332 11.69 10.09 -12.55
CA LYS A 332 12.21 9.54 -11.29
C LYS A 332 13.55 8.84 -11.50
N LYS A 333 13.66 7.97 -12.50
CA LYS A 333 14.91 7.25 -12.81
C LYS A 333 16.05 8.18 -13.21
N GLY A 334 15.76 9.29 -13.90
CA GLY A 334 16.74 10.27 -14.38
C GLY A 334 17.12 11.34 -13.35
N SER A 335 16.49 11.40 -12.17
CA SER A 335 16.74 12.43 -11.17
C SER A 335 17.27 11.83 -9.85
N ARG A 336 18.47 12.22 -9.47
CA ARG A 336 19.04 11.85 -8.14
C ARG A 336 18.24 12.50 -7.00
N ALA A 337 17.72 13.72 -7.19
CA ALA A 337 16.86 14.36 -6.21
C ALA A 337 15.60 13.54 -5.93
N LEU A 338 14.98 12.93 -6.96
CA LEU A 338 13.77 12.10 -6.79
C LEU A 338 14.07 10.68 -6.30
N THR A 339 15.25 10.12 -6.62
CA THR A 339 15.63 8.75 -6.19
C THR A 339 16.30 8.70 -4.83
N ALA A 340 17.10 9.69 -4.46
CA ALA A 340 17.90 9.67 -3.22
C ALA A 340 17.78 10.94 -2.36
N GLY A 341 17.12 11.99 -2.86
CA GLY A 341 17.05 13.28 -2.17
C GLY A 341 16.17 13.29 -0.93
N THR A 342 16.36 14.31 -0.09
CA THR A 342 15.52 14.60 1.07
C THR A 342 14.12 15.05 0.65
N TYR A 343 13.17 15.02 1.59
CA TYR A 343 11.86 15.66 1.47
C TYR A 343 11.84 16.90 2.36
N GLU A 344 11.61 18.07 1.77
CA GLU A 344 11.57 19.32 2.52
C GLU A 344 10.26 20.06 2.21
N PRO A 345 9.32 20.13 3.15
CA PRO A 345 8.06 20.84 2.94
C PRO A 345 8.32 22.35 2.84
N ILE A 346 7.50 23.02 2.02
CA ILE A 346 7.49 24.48 1.88
C ILE A 346 6.23 25.01 2.57
N GLU A 347 6.42 25.86 3.55
CA GLU A 347 5.35 26.55 4.27
C GLU A 347 5.01 27.89 3.59
N GLY A 348 3.80 28.41 3.83
CA GLY A 348 3.36 29.74 3.38
C GLY A 348 2.67 29.74 2.01
N GLY A 349 2.41 28.59 1.40
CA GLY A 349 1.56 28.48 0.21
C GLY A 349 0.06 28.46 0.52
N PRO A 350 -0.81 28.45 -0.50
CA PRO A 350 -2.27 28.27 -0.31
C PRO A 350 -2.56 26.99 0.48
N SER A 351 -3.54 27.02 1.38
CA SER A 351 -3.89 25.88 2.26
C SER A 351 -4.31 24.61 1.52
N ASP A 352 -4.81 24.77 0.29
CA ASP A 352 -5.22 23.66 -0.59
C ASP A 352 -4.07 23.14 -1.45
N CYS A 353 -2.83 23.66 -1.28
CA CYS A 353 -1.68 23.25 -2.05
C CYS A 353 -0.65 22.54 -1.18
N LEU A 354 -0.09 21.44 -1.67
CA LEU A 354 1.07 20.77 -1.11
C LEU A 354 2.31 21.20 -1.90
N LEU A 355 3.27 21.79 -1.21
CA LEU A 355 4.51 22.30 -1.80
C LEU A 355 5.69 21.66 -1.08
N PHE A 356 6.66 21.15 -1.81
CA PHE A 356 7.87 20.59 -1.22
C PHE A 356 9.04 20.57 -2.19
N HIS A 357 10.25 20.52 -1.62
CA HIS A 357 11.47 20.25 -2.37
C HIS A 357 11.90 18.79 -2.24
N ARG A 358 12.53 18.30 -3.29
CA ARG A 358 13.40 17.14 -3.27
C ARG A 358 14.81 17.62 -3.57
N LEU A 359 15.72 17.40 -2.62
CA LEU A 359 17.08 17.94 -2.66
C LEU A 359 18.08 16.81 -2.52
N VAL A 360 19.11 16.81 -3.35
CA VAL A 360 20.31 16.00 -3.16
C VAL A 360 21.54 16.90 -3.28
N GLN A 361 22.45 16.74 -2.33
CA GLN A 361 23.75 17.37 -2.35
C GLN A 361 24.78 16.35 -1.87
N ALA A 362 25.53 15.79 -2.79
CA ALA A 362 26.57 14.81 -2.53
C ALA A 362 27.67 14.91 -3.58
N GLU A 363 28.93 14.85 -3.15
CA GLU A 363 30.12 14.71 -4.02
C GLU A 363 30.17 15.69 -5.21
N GLY A 364 29.92 16.98 -4.94
CA GLY A 364 29.95 18.03 -5.99
C GLY A 364 28.71 18.05 -6.90
N HIS A 365 27.76 17.13 -6.71
CA HIS A 365 26.48 17.13 -7.44
C HIS A 365 25.37 17.75 -6.59
N ARG A 366 24.71 18.77 -7.11
CA ARG A 366 23.53 19.39 -6.52
C ARG A 366 22.38 19.32 -7.48
N GLU A 367 21.27 18.77 -7.05
CA GLU A 367 20.02 18.78 -7.80
C GLU A 367 18.86 19.13 -6.87
N ALA A 368 18.00 20.03 -7.32
CA ALA A 368 16.83 20.47 -6.58
C ALA A 368 15.60 20.44 -7.49
N MET A 369 14.55 19.80 -7.00
CA MET A 369 13.23 19.78 -7.63
C MET A 369 12.21 20.44 -6.71
N LEU A 370 11.42 21.37 -7.24
CA LEU A 370 10.22 21.90 -6.62
C LEU A 370 9.03 21.08 -7.12
N ILE A 371 8.24 20.58 -6.21
CA ILE A 371 6.98 19.88 -6.50
C ILE A 371 5.85 20.69 -5.89
N ALA A 372 4.81 20.95 -6.66
CA ALA A 372 3.62 21.66 -6.22
C ALA A 372 2.37 20.95 -6.71
N VAL A 373 1.41 20.70 -5.81
CA VAL A 373 0.15 20.03 -6.13
C VAL A 373 -1.01 20.80 -5.51
N ASN A 374 -1.98 21.15 -6.35
CA ASN A 374 -3.24 21.75 -5.92
C ASN A 374 -4.28 20.62 -5.67
N PHE A 375 -4.83 20.57 -4.48
CA PHE A 375 -5.84 19.59 -4.05
C PHE A 375 -7.29 20.09 -4.22
N SER A 376 -7.47 21.25 -4.83
CA SER A 376 -8.79 21.87 -4.97
C SER A 376 -9.23 21.99 -6.43
N ALA A 377 -10.55 22.12 -6.63
CA ALA A 377 -11.15 22.37 -7.94
C ALA A 377 -11.03 23.85 -8.39
N ARG A 378 -10.22 24.67 -7.69
CA ARG A 378 -9.99 26.08 -8.02
C ARG A 378 -8.53 26.28 -8.40
N ALA A 379 -8.26 27.24 -9.28
CA ALA A 379 -6.91 27.66 -9.56
C ALA A 379 -6.34 28.50 -8.40
N HIS A 380 -5.05 28.33 -8.12
CA HIS A 380 -4.33 29.09 -7.09
C HIS A 380 -3.10 29.77 -7.69
N ILE A 381 -2.83 30.98 -7.23
CA ILE A 381 -1.54 31.64 -7.43
C ILE A 381 -0.67 31.26 -6.22
N VAL A 382 0.44 30.64 -6.48
CA VAL A 382 1.45 30.29 -5.48
C VAL A 382 2.55 31.36 -5.54
N THR A 383 2.86 31.96 -4.38
CA THR A 383 4.00 32.83 -4.19
C THR A 383 4.89 32.21 -3.13
N LEU A 384 6.14 31.89 -3.48
CA LEU A 384 7.08 31.30 -2.54
C LEU A 384 7.75 32.38 -1.67
N PRO A 385 7.92 32.13 -0.36
CA PRO A 385 8.59 33.09 0.53
C PRO A 385 10.07 33.25 0.18
N MET A 386 10.54 34.49 0.16
CA MET A 386 11.91 34.89 -0.20
C MET A 386 12.97 34.48 0.86
N THR A 387 12.56 33.94 2.00
CA THR A 387 13.40 33.82 3.22
C THR A 387 14.26 32.56 3.29
N ARG A 388 14.19 31.66 2.32
CA ARG A 388 15.06 30.47 2.30
C ARG A 388 16.11 30.58 1.18
N PRO A 389 17.38 30.23 1.43
CA PRO A 389 18.43 30.21 0.43
C PRO A 389 18.26 29.01 -0.49
N ILE A 390 17.15 28.93 -1.23
CA ILE A 390 17.03 28.04 -2.35
C ILE A 390 17.65 28.80 -3.51
N SER A 391 18.89 28.48 -3.76
CA SER A 391 19.59 28.96 -4.96
C SER A 391 18.79 28.54 -6.18
N GLY A 392 18.25 29.52 -6.87
CA GLY A 392 17.56 29.31 -8.12
C GLY A 392 16.14 29.88 -8.13
N ARG A 393 16.05 31.19 -8.22
CA ARG A 393 14.80 31.90 -8.56
C ARG A 393 14.31 31.57 -9.99
N ILE A 394 15.16 30.90 -10.78
CA ILE A 394 14.89 30.47 -12.14
C ILE A 394 14.77 28.95 -12.13
N GLY A 395 13.61 28.46 -12.54
CA GLY A 395 13.36 27.04 -12.68
C GLY A 395 12.88 26.71 -14.09
N THR A 396 13.03 25.46 -14.47
CA THR A 396 12.47 24.92 -15.72
C THR A 396 11.32 23.98 -15.35
N LEU A 397 10.13 24.22 -15.89
CA LEU A 397 9.00 23.30 -15.77
C LEU A 397 9.36 22.01 -16.51
N ILE A 398 9.46 20.91 -15.78
CA ILE A 398 9.82 19.61 -16.35
C ILE A 398 8.57 18.80 -16.68
N LEU A 399 7.52 18.93 -15.86
CA LEU A 399 6.29 18.18 -16.04
C LEU A 399 5.10 18.89 -15.39
N SER A 400 3.98 18.92 -16.13
CA SER A 400 2.66 19.21 -15.57
C SER A 400 1.72 18.01 -15.75
N THR A 401 0.81 17.83 -14.81
CA THR A 401 -0.30 16.88 -14.93
C THR A 401 -1.42 17.37 -15.84
N ASP A 402 -1.54 18.67 -16.13
CA ASP A 402 -2.42 19.19 -17.20
C ASP A 402 -1.68 19.07 -18.54
N PRO A 403 -2.15 18.21 -19.46
CA PRO A 403 -1.48 18.00 -20.75
C PRO A 403 -1.52 19.23 -21.68
N ARG A 404 -2.35 20.23 -21.36
CA ARG A 404 -2.48 21.46 -22.15
C ARG A 404 -1.54 22.57 -21.69
N ARG A 405 -0.81 22.37 -20.59
CA ARG A 405 0.11 23.37 -20.07
C ARG A 405 1.35 23.46 -20.95
N GLY A 406 1.60 24.64 -21.50
CA GLY A 406 2.83 24.93 -22.22
C GLY A 406 4.05 25.14 -21.30
N GLU A 407 5.25 25.15 -21.90
CA GLU A 407 6.51 25.31 -21.18
C GLU A 407 6.91 26.79 -20.99
N GLU A 408 6.03 27.75 -21.29
CA GLU A 408 6.36 29.17 -21.36
C GLU A 408 6.61 29.82 -20.00
N GLY A 409 7.69 30.62 -19.93
CA GLY A 409 7.89 31.72 -18.97
C GLY A 409 7.78 31.38 -17.49
N TRP A 410 8.49 30.37 -16.97
CA TRP A 410 8.40 29.94 -15.58
C TRP A 410 9.22 30.82 -14.62
N SER A 411 8.53 31.36 -13.61
CA SER A 411 9.16 31.90 -12.38
C SER A 411 8.86 30.97 -11.21
N ALA A 412 9.89 30.50 -10.54
CA ALA A 412 9.71 29.72 -9.30
C ALA A 412 9.16 30.56 -8.13
N GLU A 413 9.25 31.89 -8.21
CA GLU A 413 8.77 32.80 -7.16
C GLU A 413 7.25 32.95 -7.17
N ARG A 414 6.64 32.98 -8.36
CA ARG A 414 5.20 33.15 -8.52
C ARG A 414 4.71 32.41 -9.73
N PHE A 415 3.80 31.47 -9.53
CA PHE A 415 3.21 30.66 -10.59
C PHE A 415 1.75 30.32 -10.27
N GLN A 416 1.00 29.96 -11.30
CA GLN A 416 -0.38 29.51 -11.15
C GLN A 416 -0.43 27.98 -11.21
N LEU A 417 -1.21 27.37 -10.33
CA LEU A 417 -1.66 25.99 -10.41
C LEU A 417 -3.13 25.94 -10.82
N GLY A 418 -3.44 25.20 -11.85
CA GLY A 418 -4.82 24.90 -12.23
C GLY A 418 -5.54 24.00 -11.21
N PRO A 419 -6.84 23.77 -11.39
CA PRO A 419 -7.62 22.85 -10.55
C PRO A 419 -7.05 21.44 -10.58
N ASP A 420 -6.85 20.83 -9.38
CA ASP A 420 -6.31 19.49 -9.21
C ASP A 420 -5.01 19.23 -10.03
N GLU A 421 -4.20 20.27 -10.27
CA GLU A 421 -2.96 20.19 -11.03
C GLU A 421 -1.76 19.94 -10.15
N GLY A 422 -0.83 19.12 -10.62
CA GLY A 422 0.50 18.95 -10.07
C GLY A 422 1.60 19.28 -11.08
N ILE A 423 2.71 19.84 -10.60
CA ILE A 423 3.86 20.21 -11.42
C ILE A 423 5.18 19.79 -10.78
N VAL A 424 6.18 19.59 -11.62
CA VAL A 424 7.58 19.40 -11.24
C VAL A 424 8.44 20.44 -11.95
N VAL A 425 9.21 21.18 -11.16
CA VAL A 425 10.13 22.22 -11.65
C VAL A 425 11.54 21.88 -11.21
N LYS A 426 12.49 21.85 -12.15
CA LYS A 426 13.92 21.74 -11.84
C LYS A 426 14.45 23.14 -11.52
N LEU A 427 15.01 23.30 -10.33
CA LEU A 427 15.64 24.56 -9.91
C LEU A 427 17.09 24.62 -10.41
N LYS A 428 17.52 25.81 -10.83
CA LYS A 428 18.91 26.07 -11.31
C LYS A 428 19.81 26.48 -10.15
#